data_4d562ca3a5694756c7d06efe4a4a2743
#
_entry.id   4d562ca3a5694756c7d06efe4a4a2743
#
_cell.length_a   1.000
_cell.length_b   1.000
_cell.length_c   1.000
_cell.angle_alpha   90.00
_cell.angle_beta   90.00
_cell.angle_gamma   90.00
#
_symmetry.space_group_name_H-M   'P 1'
#
loop_
_entity.id
_entity.type
_entity.pdbx_description
1 polymer ?
#
loop_
_entity_poly.entity_id
_entity_poly.type
_entity_poly.pdbx_seq_one_letter_code
_entity_poly.pdbx_strand_id
1 'polypeptide(L)'
;MTTPKTKLHRNGSFVAIVTLFASLAALLTLASQTVSALDPLNPFNTFTDSGPVTPEEREQRAQLRADLYDRLSPAYRMDVPFVSDASIAALQQAIERYRQIVAAGGWPVTADKVTLRPGDTSSEIAAIRRHLIIEGDITGGSENNPTFDQEFLEGLARFQIRNGLRVSGFVDSRTLAALNVTAPERLKQLENNLARTQGMTSINKAPRYVLVNVPAFVAQAVQKGSLELESNVVAGKPARATPQVSAKIVEVNFYPTWTVPDIVAQQDLIPKIRKDPSYFSEEHFSVMTDWKSPPLDAATVDWNSPQVVSYKFRQDPGPFNALGLVRINMPNKYNVYMHDTPLKQLFSQSARAFSSGCVRVEKVQRQVDSGHKLDVKLAEPVPVHFVYLTAFATGNGIAQFRPDIYGRDAGQGGPDDQQDAVVAQQSRAITP
;
A
#
# COMPACT_ATOMS: atom_id res chain seq x y z
N MET A 1 2.96 0.69 -58.12
CA MET A 1 3.91 0.84 -56.98
C MET A 1 3.17 0.41 -55.76
N THR A 2 3.46 -0.80 -55.33
CA THR A 2 2.76 -1.55 -54.30
C THR A 2 3.48 -1.42 -52.95
N THR A 3 2.77 -0.93 -51.96
CA THR A 3 3.22 -0.90 -50.56
C THR A 3 3.12 -2.30 -49.94
N PRO A 4 4.10 -2.79 -49.20
CA PRO A 4 4.04 -4.09 -48.55
C PRO A 4 3.28 -4.01 -47.21
N LYS A 5 2.29 -4.88 -47.08
CA LYS A 5 1.61 -5.19 -45.82
C LYS A 5 2.50 -6.08 -44.98
N THR A 6 2.97 -5.60 -43.85
CA THR A 6 3.67 -6.41 -42.87
C THR A 6 2.64 -7.17 -41.99
N LYS A 7 2.60 -8.48 -42.12
CA LYS A 7 1.88 -9.39 -41.24
C LYS A 7 2.68 -9.52 -39.92
N LEU A 8 2.09 -9.14 -38.81
CA LEU A 8 2.63 -9.45 -37.48
C LEU A 8 2.33 -10.91 -37.12
N HIS A 9 3.35 -11.72 -37.01
CA HIS A 9 3.29 -13.10 -36.53
C HIS A 9 2.97 -13.14 -35.04
N ARG A 10 1.94 -13.90 -34.67
CA ARG A 10 1.63 -14.37 -33.31
C ARG A 10 2.67 -15.41 -32.93
N ASN A 11 3.61 -15.08 -32.08
CA ASN A 11 4.28 -15.98 -31.11
C ASN A 11 5.40 -15.19 -30.45
N GLY A 12 5.35 -15.02 -29.15
CA GLY A 12 6.43 -14.32 -28.44
C GLY A 12 6.08 -14.08 -26.98
N SER A 13 6.39 -15.02 -26.22
CA SER A 13 6.74 -15.07 -24.81
C SER A 13 6.78 -13.74 -24.05
N PHE A 14 5.94 -13.64 -23.03
CA PHE A 14 5.91 -12.61 -21.99
C PHE A 14 7.11 -12.71 -21.01
N VAL A 15 8.10 -13.56 -21.32
CA VAL A 15 9.22 -13.92 -20.42
C VAL A 15 10.49 -13.08 -20.66
N ALA A 16 10.56 -12.23 -21.68
CA ALA A 16 11.82 -11.62 -22.12
C ALA A 16 12.14 -10.25 -21.52
N ILE A 17 11.77 -9.94 -20.27
CA ILE A 17 12.20 -8.68 -19.60
C ILE A 17 12.67 -8.98 -18.17
N VAL A 18 13.52 -9.95 -17.95
CA VAL A 18 14.11 -10.22 -16.63
C VAL A 18 15.64 -10.19 -16.61
N THR A 19 16.33 -9.97 -17.69
CA THR A 19 17.81 -9.93 -17.64
C THR A 19 18.38 -8.80 -18.49
N LEU A 20 18.88 -7.76 -17.85
CA LEU A 20 20.16 -7.08 -18.09
C LEU A 20 20.40 -5.99 -17.02
N PHE A 21 21.19 -6.31 -16.01
CA PHE A 21 21.94 -5.31 -15.24
C PHE A 21 23.40 -5.69 -15.28
N ALA A 22 24.17 -4.89 -15.99
CA ALA A 22 25.61 -4.76 -15.77
C ALA A 22 26.00 -3.29 -16.02
N SER A 23 26.51 -2.67 -14.96
CA SER A 23 27.53 -1.62 -14.92
C SER A 23 27.39 -0.39 -15.80
N LEU A 24 27.06 0.76 -15.20
CA LEU A 24 27.79 2.01 -15.47
C LEU A 24 27.68 2.95 -14.25
N ALA A 25 28.79 3.09 -13.52
CA ALA A 25 28.99 4.16 -12.56
C ALA A 25 29.30 5.45 -13.34
N ALA A 26 28.45 6.47 -13.19
CA ALA A 26 28.76 7.82 -13.63
C ALA A 26 28.34 8.79 -12.52
N LEU A 27 29.33 9.54 -12.03
CA LEU A 27 29.17 10.69 -11.16
C LEU A 27 28.08 11.63 -11.67
N LEU A 28 27.12 11.98 -10.80
CA LEU A 28 26.28 13.14 -11.00
C LEU A 28 26.23 13.95 -9.70
N THR A 29 26.70 15.17 -9.82
CA THR A 29 26.74 16.25 -8.86
C THR A 29 25.42 16.50 -8.15
N LEU A 30 25.50 16.62 -6.82
CA LEU A 30 24.40 17.06 -5.95
C LEU A 30 23.89 18.44 -6.38
N ALA A 31 22.68 18.49 -6.90
CA ALA A 31 21.84 19.67 -6.79
C ALA A 31 20.94 19.47 -5.58
N SER A 32 21.18 20.24 -4.53
CA SER A 32 20.33 20.32 -3.34
C SER A 32 18.98 20.90 -3.75
N GLN A 33 18.00 20.04 -4.00
CA GLN A 33 16.60 20.44 -4.02
C GLN A 33 16.10 20.44 -2.59
N THR A 34 15.75 21.63 -2.12
CA THR A 34 15.04 21.86 -0.87
C THR A 34 13.77 21.01 -0.84
N VAL A 35 13.72 20.06 0.10
CA VAL A 35 12.56 19.24 0.38
C VAL A 35 11.42 20.17 0.77
N SER A 36 10.46 20.34 -0.11
CA SER A 36 9.21 21.02 0.14
C SER A 36 8.49 20.35 1.31
N ALA A 37 8.00 21.17 2.22
CA ALA A 37 7.43 20.80 3.49
C ALA A 37 6.43 19.63 3.39
N LEU A 38 6.63 18.64 4.24
CA LEU A 38 5.75 17.51 4.50
C LEU A 38 4.30 17.98 4.67
N ASP A 39 3.36 17.31 4.02
CA ASP A 39 1.92 17.55 4.12
C ASP A 39 1.50 17.60 5.59
N PRO A 40 1.08 18.77 6.13
CA PRO A 40 0.71 18.93 7.54
C PRO A 40 -0.58 18.17 7.93
N LEU A 41 -1.27 17.57 6.95
CA LEU A 41 -2.49 16.78 7.15
C LEU A 41 -2.22 15.28 7.31
N ASN A 42 -0.97 14.83 7.36
CA ASN A 42 -0.66 13.44 7.59
C ASN A 42 -0.63 13.16 9.11
N PRO A 43 -1.69 12.53 9.70
CA PRO A 43 -1.74 12.24 11.13
C PRO A 43 -0.66 11.25 11.58
N PHE A 44 0.10 10.66 10.66
CA PHE A 44 1.18 9.71 10.93
C PHE A 44 2.57 10.35 10.96
N ASN A 45 2.70 11.66 10.67
CA ASN A 45 3.97 12.40 10.77
C ASN A 45 4.43 12.68 12.22
N THR A 46 3.59 12.43 13.22
CA THR A 46 3.87 12.71 14.62
C THR A 46 4.73 11.66 15.33
N PHE A 47 5.15 10.61 14.63
CA PHE A 47 6.04 9.60 15.19
C PHE A 47 7.48 9.77 14.69
N THR A 48 8.06 10.93 15.02
CA THR A 48 9.49 11.12 14.95
C THR A 48 10.17 10.30 16.04
N ASP A 49 11.34 9.72 15.73
CA ASP A 49 12.24 9.15 16.73
C ASP A 49 12.42 10.19 17.85
N SER A 50 11.75 9.99 18.99
CA SER A 50 11.68 10.96 20.06
C SER A 50 13.01 11.03 20.82
N GLY A 51 13.84 11.96 20.44
CA GLY A 51 15.09 12.34 21.10
C GLY A 51 16.01 13.10 20.15
N PRO A 52 16.85 14.01 20.64
CA PRO A 52 17.85 14.68 19.82
C PRO A 52 18.88 13.64 19.35
N VAL A 53 18.77 13.22 18.10
CA VAL A 53 19.68 12.28 17.43
C VAL A 53 20.50 13.08 16.44
N THR A 54 21.83 12.89 16.44
CA THR A 54 22.70 13.54 15.46
C THR A 54 22.35 13.08 14.03
N PRO A 55 22.72 13.85 12.99
CA PRO A 55 22.56 13.41 11.60
C PRO A 55 23.22 12.07 11.34
N GLU A 56 24.41 11.84 11.88
CA GLU A 56 25.20 10.61 11.73
C GLU A 56 24.49 9.41 12.38
N GLU A 57 23.94 9.59 13.57
CA GLU A 57 23.16 8.54 14.24
C GLU A 57 21.88 8.21 13.47
N ARG A 58 21.23 9.20 12.86
CA ARG A 58 20.06 8.96 11.99
C ARG A 58 20.43 8.12 10.78
N GLU A 59 21.55 8.43 10.15
CA GLU A 59 22.04 7.69 8.98
C GLU A 59 22.41 6.25 9.36
N GLN A 60 23.17 6.05 10.43
CA GLN A 60 23.54 4.72 10.95
C GLN A 60 22.29 3.89 11.27
N ARG A 61 21.29 4.47 11.93
CA ARG A 61 20.01 3.78 12.20
C ARG A 61 19.23 3.48 10.91
N ALA A 62 19.28 4.35 9.92
CA ALA A 62 18.65 4.11 8.62
C ALA A 62 19.33 2.95 7.90
N GLN A 63 20.66 2.90 7.92
CA GLN A 63 21.43 1.81 7.32
C GLN A 63 21.15 0.48 8.03
N LEU A 64 21.20 0.43 9.36
CA LEU A 64 20.87 -0.78 10.13
C LEU A 64 19.47 -1.32 9.79
N ARG A 65 18.49 -0.42 9.67
CA ARG A 65 17.12 -0.82 9.29
C ARG A 65 17.04 -1.40 7.88
N ALA A 66 17.75 -0.78 6.93
CA ALA A 66 17.81 -1.27 5.56
C ALA A 66 18.45 -2.67 5.52
N ASP A 67 19.60 -2.85 6.16
CA ASP A 67 20.30 -4.13 6.22
C ASP A 67 19.47 -5.24 6.86
N LEU A 68 18.79 -4.95 7.99
CA LEU A 68 17.88 -5.90 8.64
C LEU A 68 16.71 -6.28 7.72
N TYR A 69 16.09 -5.28 7.08
CA TYR A 69 14.97 -5.53 6.19
C TYR A 69 15.39 -6.35 4.96
N ASP A 70 16.48 -5.98 4.30
CA ASP A 70 16.96 -6.65 3.08
C ASP A 70 17.36 -8.10 3.35
N ARG A 71 17.97 -8.36 4.50
CA ARG A 71 18.41 -9.69 4.90
C ARG A 71 17.25 -10.58 5.38
N LEU A 72 16.27 -10.04 6.08
CA LEU A 72 15.22 -10.84 6.73
C LEU A 72 13.91 -10.90 5.96
N SER A 73 13.56 -9.85 5.20
CA SER A 73 12.27 -9.78 4.50
C SER A 73 12.04 -10.87 3.44
N PRO A 74 13.06 -11.46 2.76
CA PRO A 74 12.82 -12.52 1.79
C PRO A 74 12.05 -13.72 2.34
N ALA A 75 12.25 -14.07 3.63
CA ALA A 75 11.56 -15.19 4.27
C ALA A 75 10.05 -14.95 4.49
N TYR A 76 9.61 -13.71 4.37
CA TYR A 76 8.22 -13.28 4.61
C TYR A 76 7.52 -12.80 3.34
N ARG A 77 8.18 -12.89 2.18
CA ARG A 77 7.53 -12.60 0.89
C ARG A 77 6.47 -13.66 0.61
N MET A 78 5.37 -13.22 0.04
CA MET A 78 4.35 -14.16 -0.43
C MET A 78 4.91 -14.95 -1.60
N ASP A 79 4.81 -16.26 -1.51
CA ASP A 79 5.17 -17.24 -2.53
C ASP A 79 3.91 -17.88 -3.15
N VAL A 80 2.74 -17.58 -2.57
CA VAL A 80 1.42 -17.99 -3.05
C VAL A 80 0.51 -16.76 -3.16
N PRO A 81 -0.48 -16.73 -4.08
CA PRO A 81 -1.46 -15.65 -4.14
C PRO A 81 -2.25 -15.53 -2.84
N PHE A 82 -2.66 -14.30 -2.46
CA PHE A 82 -3.47 -14.08 -1.25
C PHE A 82 -4.77 -14.90 -1.21
N VAL A 83 -5.35 -15.19 -2.36
CA VAL A 83 -6.55 -16.01 -2.51
C VAL A 83 -6.25 -17.15 -3.45
N SER A 84 -6.00 -18.35 -2.90
CA SER A 84 -5.72 -19.59 -3.62
C SER A 84 -5.95 -20.79 -2.68
N ASP A 85 -6.03 -21.99 -3.22
CA ASP A 85 -6.11 -23.21 -2.41
C ASP A 85 -4.84 -23.37 -1.55
N ALA A 86 -3.68 -22.98 -2.08
CA ALA A 86 -2.41 -23.00 -1.35
C ALA A 86 -2.43 -22.01 -0.17
N SER A 87 -2.98 -20.79 -0.33
CA SER A 87 -3.09 -19.83 0.78
C SER A 87 -4.09 -20.28 1.85
N ILE A 88 -5.17 -20.99 1.45
CA ILE A 88 -6.11 -21.61 2.39
C ILE A 88 -5.39 -22.68 3.23
N ALA A 89 -4.65 -23.59 2.59
CA ALA A 89 -3.89 -24.62 3.28
C ALA A 89 -2.83 -24.01 4.23
N ALA A 90 -2.12 -22.98 3.78
CA ALA A 90 -1.14 -22.25 4.61
C ALA A 90 -1.80 -21.57 5.84
N LEU A 91 -2.97 -20.94 5.66
CA LEU A 91 -3.74 -20.36 6.77
C LEU A 91 -4.21 -21.44 7.76
N GLN A 92 -4.67 -22.61 7.27
CA GLN A 92 -5.06 -23.72 8.13
C GLN A 92 -3.89 -24.23 8.98
N GLN A 93 -2.70 -24.34 8.39
CA GLN A 93 -1.47 -24.71 9.10
C GLN A 93 -1.11 -23.65 10.17
N ALA A 94 -1.18 -22.38 9.82
CA ALA A 94 -0.97 -21.29 10.78
C ALA A 94 -1.98 -21.32 11.93
N ILE A 95 -3.26 -21.55 11.65
CA ILE A 95 -4.33 -21.67 12.67
C ILE A 95 -4.04 -22.81 13.63
N GLU A 96 -3.65 -23.98 13.12
CA GLU A 96 -3.35 -25.11 13.98
C GLU A 96 -2.17 -24.80 14.92
N ARG A 97 -1.13 -24.17 14.42
CA ARG A 97 0.00 -23.70 15.26
C ARG A 97 -0.49 -22.70 16.33
N TYR A 98 -1.33 -21.73 16.00
CA TYR A 98 -1.81 -20.75 16.97
C TYR A 98 -2.78 -21.34 17.98
N ARG A 99 -3.54 -22.40 17.63
CA ARG A 99 -4.34 -23.19 18.58
C ARG A 99 -3.45 -23.86 19.63
N GLN A 100 -2.32 -24.43 19.22
CA GLN A 100 -1.36 -25.01 20.14
C GLN A 100 -0.74 -23.95 21.07
N ILE A 101 -0.38 -22.77 20.54
CA ILE A 101 0.11 -21.65 21.33
C ILE A 101 -0.94 -21.20 22.35
N VAL A 102 -2.19 -21.06 21.97
CA VAL A 102 -3.30 -20.70 22.89
C VAL A 102 -3.50 -21.78 23.96
N ALA A 103 -3.48 -23.04 23.58
CA ALA A 103 -3.61 -24.17 24.51
C ALA A 103 -2.44 -24.24 25.53
N ALA A 104 -1.25 -23.78 25.14
CA ALA A 104 -0.07 -23.66 26.01
C ALA A 104 -0.10 -22.39 26.89
N GLY A 105 -1.13 -21.54 26.80
CA GLY A 105 -1.28 -20.33 27.62
C GLY A 105 -0.87 -19.03 26.89
N GLY A 106 -0.44 -19.09 25.62
CA GLY A 106 -0.06 -17.93 24.84
C GLY A 106 1.30 -17.34 25.24
N TRP A 107 1.44 -16.03 25.16
CA TRP A 107 2.63 -15.28 25.50
C TRP A 107 2.38 -14.18 26.55
N PRO A 108 3.44 -13.71 27.26
CA PRO A 108 3.31 -12.66 28.26
C PRO A 108 2.87 -11.33 27.64
N VAL A 109 2.07 -10.57 28.37
CA VAL A 109 1.74 -9.18 28.04
C VAL A 109 2.90 -8.29 28.49
N THR A 110 3.26 -7.32 27.67
CA THR A 110 4.29 -6.33 27.93
C THR A 110 3.67 -5.06 28.51
N ALA A 111 4.41 -4.30 29.33
CA ALA A 111 3.94 -3.04 29.90
C ALA A 111 3.53 -2.03 28.81
N ASP A 112 2.43 -1.30 29.02
CA ASP A 112 1.82 -0.42 28.01
C ASP A 112 2.67 0.78 27.56
N LYS A 113 3.74 1.10 28.32
CA LYS A 113 4.59 2.27 28.05
C LYS A 113 6.06 1.92 28.24
N VAL A 114 6.63 1.23 27.29
CA VAL A 114 8.05 0.93 27.27
C VAL A 114 8.64 1.26 25.89
N THR A 115 9.85 1.82 25.90
CA THR A 115 10.68 1.97 24.70
C THR A 115 12.02 1.30 25.01
N LEU A 116 12.36 0.28 24.23
CA LEU A 116 13.57 -0.53 24.43
C LEU A 116 14.45 -0.45 23.18
N ARG A 117 15.76 -0.29 23.40
CA ARG A 117 16.77 -0.07 22.35
C ARG A 117 17.92 -1.07 22.48
N PRO A 118 18.68 -1.31 21.40
CA PRO A 118 19.88 -2.14 21.47
C PRO A 118 20.81 -1.72 22.61
N GLY A 119 21.24 -2.71 23.40
CA GLY A 119 22.08 -2.52 24.58
C GLY A 119 21.33 -2.33 25.90
N ASP A 120 20.02 -2.08 25.88
CA ASP A 120 19.22 -2.00 27.11
C ASP A 120 19.16 -3.35 27.85
N THR A 121 18.95 -3.29 29.16
CA THR A 121 18.69 -4.46 30.01
C THR A 121 17.42 -4.21 30.82
N SER A 122 16.44 -5.13 30.70
CA SER A 122 15.14 -4.99 31.36
C SER A 122 14.42 -6.35 31.43
N SER A 123 13.57 -6.54 32.46
CA SER A 123 12.66 -7.68 32.56
C SER A 123 11.65 -7.73 31.40
N GLU A 124 11.29 -6.58 30.84
CA GLU A 124 10.42 -6.48 29.67
C GLU A 124 11.05 -7.10 28.42
N ILE A 125 12.39 -6.96 28.26
CA ILE A 125 13.12 -7.63 27.17
C ILE A 125 13.00 -9.14 27.30
N ALA A 126 13.15 -9.70 28.50
CA ALA A 126 12.98 -11.13 28.71
C ALA A 126 11.52 -11.58 28.41
N ALA A 127 10.51 -10.77 28.79
CA ALA A 127 9.12 -11.07 28.48
C ALA A 127 8.86 -11.06 26.96
N ILE A 128 9.33 -10.05 26.24
CA ILE A 128 9.21 -9.95 24.78
C ILE A 128 10.00 -11.08 24.09
N ARG A 129 11.19 -11.41 24.60
CA ARG A 129 11.99 -12.52 24.05
C ARG A 129 11.24 -13.85 24.11
N ARG A 130 10.58 -14.17 25.23
CA ARG A 130 9.71 -15.35 25.34
C ARG A 130 8.59 -15.33 24.31
N HIS A 131 7.94 -14.17 24.09
CA HIS A 131 6.94 -14.02 23.04
C HIS A 131 7.52 -14.32 21.65
N LEU A 132 8.68 -13.72 21.30
CA LEU A 132 9.33 -13.91 20.00
C LEU A 132 9.78 -15.37 19.80
N ILE A 133 10.18 -16.09 20.85
CA ILE A 133 10.50 -17.53 20.81
C ILE A 133 9.23 -18.35 20.54
N ILE A 134 8.14 -18.09 21.26
CA ILE A 134 6.85 -18.80 21.09
C ILE A 134 6.36 -18.65 19.64
N GLU A 135 6.45 -17.46 19.07
CA GLU A 135 6.05 -17.23 17.69
C GLU A 135 7.11 -17.70 16.65
N GLY A 136 8.34 -18.03 17.07
CA GLY A 136 9.43 -18.51 16.22
C GLY A 136 10.21 -17.40 15.51
N ASP A 137 10.11 -16.18 15.97
CA ASP A 137 10.92 -15.06 15.49
C ASP A 137 12.35 -15.14 16.06
N ILE A 138 12.52 -15.81 17.22
CA ILE A 138 13.81 -16.23 17.78
C ILE A 138 13.83 -17.76 17.87
N THR A 139 14.91 -18.40 17.41
CA THR A 139 15.01 -19.86 17.31
C THR A 139 16.05 -20.46 18.24
N GLY A 140 16.63 -19.70 19.16
CA GLY A 140 17.66 -20.16 20.07
C GLY A 140 17.80 -19.27 21.30
N GLY A 141 18.89 -19.41 22.01
CA GLY A 141 19.24 -18.56 23.15
C GLY A 141 18.46 -18.83 24.43
N SER A 142 18.72 -18.00 25.46
CA SER A 142 18.03 -18.09 26.75
C SER A 142 16.77 -17.25 26.74
N GLU A 143 15.62 -17.88 26.97
CA GLU A 143 14.31 -17.17 27.03
C GLU A 143 14.25 -16.09 28.14
N ASN A 144 15.09 -16.21 29.15
CA ASN A 144 15.15 -15.28 30.29
C ASN A 144 16.28 -14.24 30.19
N ASN A 145 17.01 -14.17 29.05
CA ASN A 145 18.02 -13.15 28.86
C ASN A 145 17.38 -11.75 28.81
N PRO A 146 17.66 -10.84 29.76
CA PRO A 146 17.05 -9.52 29.84
C PRO A 146 17.76 -8.47 28.97
N THR A 147 18.77 -8.86 28.17
CA THR A 147 19.58 -7.93 27.38
C THR A 147 19.04 -7.79 25.96
N PHE A 148 18.96 -6.57 25.48
CA PHE A 148 18.69 -6.28 24.06
C PHE A 148 19.97 -6.52 23.25
N ASP A 149 20.23 -7.79 22.97
CA ASP A 149 21.37 -8.26 22.18
C ASP A 149 21.04 -8.38 20.69
N GLN A 150 21.99 -8.83 19.89
CA GLN A 150 21.84 -9.00 18.44
C GLN A 150 20.74 -10.02 18.08
N GLU A 151 20.61 -11.11 18.85
CA GLU A 151 19.57 -12.11 18.62
C GLU A 151 18.17 -11.53 18.83
N PHE A 152 18.00 -10.74 19.91
CA PHE A 152 16.75 -10.03 20.17
C PHE A 152 16.44 -9.00 19.08
N LEU A 153 17.44 -8.24 18.62
CA LEU A 153 17.30 -7.27 17.53
C LEU A 153 16.76 -7.92 16.25
N GLU A 154 17.33 -9.08 15.88
CA GLU A 154 16.91 -9.81 14.68
C GLU A 154 15.54 -10.44 14.84
N GLY A 155 15.22 -11.02 16.00
CA GLY A 155 13.90 -11.54 16.30
C GLY A 155 12.83 -10.45 16.28
N LEU A 156 13.13 -9.29 16.87
CA LEU A 156 12.25 -8.13 16.83
C LEU A 156 12.02 -7.63 15.38
N ALA A 157 13.07 -7.61 14.57
CA ALA A 157 12.96 -7.22 13.16
C ALA A 157 12.06 -8.20 12.37
N ARG A 158 12.19 -9.53 12.61
CA ARG A 158 11.30 -10.55 12.01
C ARG A 158 9.84 -10.32 12.43
N PHE A 159 9.62 -10.10 13.73
CA PHE A 159 8.30 -9.75 14.25
C PHE A 159 7.74 -8.50 13.55
N GLN A 160 8.52 -7.44 13.43
CA GLN A 160 8.10 -6.19 12.78
C GLN A 160 7.74 -6.43 11.30
N ILE A 161 8.54 -7.18 10.55
CA ILE A 161 8.27 -7.50 9.14
C ILE A 161 6.94 -8.25 8.98
N ARG A 162 6.75 -9.36 9.72
CA ARG A 162 5.53 -10.17 9.56
C ARG A 162 4.27 -9.51 10.10
N ASN A 163 4.41 -8.51 10.97
CA ASN A 163 3.30 -7.66 11.42
C ASN A 163 3.10 -6.40 10.57
N GLY A 164 3.79 -6.26 9.44
CA GLY A 164 3.66 -5.11 8.53
C GLY A 164 4.10 -3.79 9.14
N LEU A 165 4.96 -3.85 10.16
CA LEU A 165 5.53 -2.69 10.83
C LEU A 165 6.82 -2.24 10.13
N ARG A 166 7.20 -0.99 10.36
CA ARG A 166 8.52 -0.52 10.00
C ARG A 166 9.56 -1.29 10.83
N VAL A 167 10.59 -1.80 10.18
CA VAL A 167 11.76 -2.34 10.88
C VAL A 167 12.49 -1.17 11.52
N SER A 168 12.15 -0.87 12.77
CA SER A 168 12.74 0.25 13.51
C SER A 168 14.04 -0.16 14.22
N GLY A 169 14.20 -1.46 14.52
CA GLY A 169 15.30 -1.98 15.34
C GLY A 169 15.16 -1.67 16.82
N PHE A 170 13.98 -1.20 17.28
CA PHE A 170 13.66 -0.98 18.70
C PHE A 170 12.17 -1.20 18.98
N VAL A 171 11.79 -1.32 20.25
CA VAL A 171 10.38 -1.45 20.65
C VAL A 171 9.80 -0.05 20.78
N ASP A 172 9.12 0.39 19.71
CA ASP A 172 8.33 1.62 19.69
C ASP A 172 6.86 1.35 20.06
N SER A 173 6.05 2.40 20.13
CA SER A 173 4.64 2.30 20.49
C SER A 173 3.83 1.41 19.53
N ARG A 174 4.16 1.37 18.24
CA ARG A 174 3.48 0.52 17.25
C ARG A 174 3.88 -0.94 17.42
N THR A 175 5.16 -1.18 17.64
CA THR A 175 5.68 -2.51 17.93
C THR A 175 5.08 -3.04 19.24
N LEU A 176 5.02 -2.21 20.27
CA LEU A 176 4.43 -2.54 21.55
C LEU A 176 2.92 -2.88 21.42
N ALA A 177 2.17 -2.09 20.67
CA ALA A 177 0.76 -2.37 20.39
C ALA A 177 0.56 -3.72 19.69
N ALA A 178 1.45 -4.08 18.77
CA ALA A 178 1.38 -5.38 18.08
C ALA A 178 1.79 -6.56 18.99
N LEU A 179 2.78 -6.36 19.87
CA LEU A 179 3.20 -7.35 20.89
C LEU A 179 2.10 -7.62 21.92
N ASN A 180 1.26 -6.61 22.22
CA ASN A 180 0.17 -6.74 23.19
C ASN A 180 -1.13 -7.31 22.61
N VAL A 181 -1.19 -7.63 21.31
CA VAL A 181 -2.27 -8.45 20.77
C VAL A 181 -2.10 -9.88 21.27
N THR A 182 -3.09 -10.40 21.99
CA THR A 182 -3.01 -11.71 22.64
C THR A 182 -3.07 -12.87 21.63
N ALA A 183 -2.58 -14.04 22.03
CA ALA A 183 -2.62 -15.25 21.20
C ALA A 183 -4.07 -15.64 20.76
N PRO A 184 -5.10 -15.58 21.65
CA PRO A 184 -6.47 -15.81 21.25
C PRO A 184 -6.98 -14.79 20.20
N GLU A 185 -6.61 -13.51 20.31
CA GLU A 185 -6.99 -12.49 19.33
C GLU A 185 -6.34 -12.75 17.97
N ARG A 186 -5.04 -13.15 17.94
CA ARG A 186 -4.36 -13.56 16.71
C ARG A 186 -4.98 -14.81 16.08
N LEU A 187 -5.33 -15.80 16.87
CA LEU A 187 -6.05 -16.98 16.40
C LEU A 187 -7.39 -16.59 15.76
N LYS A 188 -8.19 -15.77 16.43
CA LYS A 188 -9.45 -15.26 15.90
C LYS A 188 -9.24 -14.47 14.60
N GLN A 189 -8.18 -13.63 14.52
CA GLN A 189 -7.84 -12.89 13.31
C GLN A 189 -7.55 -13.84 12.14
N LEU A 190 -6.77 -14.91 12.36
CA LEU A 190 -6.48 -15.94 11.35
C LEU A 190 -7.76 -16.66 10.90
N GLU A 191 -8.62 -17.09 11.83
CA GLU A 191 -9.88 -17.80 11.53
C GLU A 191 -10.85 -16.94 10.72
N ASN A 192 -11.00 -15.65 11.08
CA ASN A 192 -11.79 -14.70 10.32
C ASN A 192 -11.27 -14.53 8.88
N ASN A 193 -9.96 -14.46 8.71
CA ASN A 193 -9.36 -14.29 7.39
C ASN A 193 -9.36 -15.58 6.57
N LEU A 194 -9.30 -16.76 7.19
CA LEU A 194 -9.56 -18.03 6.51
C LEU A 194 -10.97 -18.06 5.92
N ALA A 195 -11.98 -17.69 6.70
CA ALA A 195 -13.36 -17.63 6.22
C ALA A 195 -13.53 -16.64 5.05
N ARG A 196 -12.90 -15.45 5.13
CA ARG A 196 -12.88 -14.48 4.03
C ARG A 196 -12.24 -15.05 2.77
N THR A 197 -11.07 -15.69 2.91
CA THR A 197 -10.35 -16.28 1.78
C THR A 197 -11.14 -17.39 1.12
N GLN A 198 -11.77 -18.26 1.89
CA GLN A 198 -12.65 -19.32 1.40
C GLN A 198 -13.87 -18.76 0.65
N GLY A 199 -14.47 -17.67 1.13
CA GLY A 199 -15.59 -16.98 0.46
C GLY A 199 -15.21 -16.36 -0.90
N MET A 200 -13.91 -16.20 -1.19
CA MET A 200 -13.42 -15.56 -2.40
C MET A 200 -12.78 -16.52 -3.42
N THR A 201 -12.88 -17.83 -3.25
CA THR A 201 -12.24 -18.83 -4.12
C THR A 201 -12.66 -18.75 -5.59
N SER A 202 -13.78 -18.11 -5.91
CA SER A 202 -14.17 -17.87 -7.31
C SER A 202 -13.18 -16.97 -8.07
N ILE A 203 -12.38 -16.17 -7.37
CA ILE A 203 -11.37 -15.27 -7.94
C ILE A 203 -10.28 -16.06 -8.66
N ASN A 204 -9.82 -17.18 -8.11
CA ASN A 204 -8.72 -17.97 -8.62
C ASN A 204 -9.05 -18.78 -9.89
N LYS A 205 -10.33 -18.80 -10.32
CA LYS A 205 -10.76 -19.50 -11.54
C LYS A 205 -10.34 -18.81 -12.83
N ALA A 206 -10.04 -17.51 -12.76
CA ALA A 206 -9.53 -16.79 -13.94
C ALA A 206 -8.08 -17.17 -14.21
N PRO A 207 -7.69 -17.41 -15.49
CA PRO A 207 -6.32 -17.76 -15.83
C PRO A 207 -5.31 -16.64 -15.58
N ARG A 208 -5.80 -15.39 -15.50
CA ARG A 208 -5.01 -14.19 -15.18
C ARG A 208 -5.89 -13.22 -14.42
N TYR A 209 -5.37 -12.67 -13.33
CA TYR A 209 -6.06 -11.65 -12.53
C TYR A 209 -5.10 -10.81 -11.69
N VAL A 210 -5.60 -9.70 -11.16
CA VAL A 210 -4.90 -8.85 -10.19
C VAL A 210 -5.64 -8.89 -8.86
N LEU A 211 -4.90 -9.05 -7.77
CA LEU A 211 -5.39 -8.90 -6.40
C LEU A 211 -4.74 -7.69 -5.75
N VAL A 212 -5.52 -6.86 -5.07
CA VAL A 212 -5.00 -5.81 -4.20
C VAL A 212 -5.46 -6.10 -2.79
N ASN A 213 -4.54 -6.52 -1.92
CA ASN A 213 -4.86 -6.65 -0.49
C ASN A 213 -4.64 -5.30 0.19
N VAL A 214 -5.75 -4.63 0.50
CA VAL A 214 -5.75 -3.24 0.99
C VAL A 214 -4.99 -3.09 2.32
N PRO A 215 -5.22 -3.91 3.39
CA PRO A 215 -4.46 -3.80 4.64
C PRO A 215 -2.97 -4.15 4.50
N ALA A 216 -2.62 -5.01 3.53
CA ALA A 216 -1.23 -5.35 3.26
C ALA A 216 -0.50 -4.27 2.45
N PHE A 217 -1.25 -3.37 1.80
CA PHE A 217 -0.70 -2.40 0.86
C PHE A 217 0.10 -3.05 -0.27
N VAL A 218 -0.42 -4.15 -0.81
CA VAL A 218 0.23 -4.96 -1.82
C VAL A 218 -0.75 -5.31 -2.94
N ALA A 219 -0.30 -5.18 -4.18
CA ALA A 219 -0.94 -5.72 -5.36
C ALA A 219 -0.17 -6.94 -5.87
N GLN A 220 -0.88 -7.96 -6.27
CA GLN A 220 -0.36 -9.20 -6.87
C GLN A 220 -0.94 -9.39 -8.27
N ALA A 221 -0.09 -9.63 -9.26
CA ALA A 221 -0.50 -10.13 -10.56
C ALA A 221 -0.32 -11.66 -10.56
N VAL A 222 -1.38 -12.37 -10.89
CA VAL A 222 -1.42 -13.84 -10.88
C VAL A 222 -1.72 -14.35 -12.26
N GLN A 223 -0.99 -15.37 -12.70
CA GLN A 223 -1.20 -16.08 -13.96
C GLN A 223 -1.16 -17.58 -13.74
N LYS A 224 -2.22 -18.29 -14.16
CA LYS A 224 -2.36 -19.76 -14.03
C LYS A 224 -2.10 -20.26 -12.61
N GLY A 225 -2.56 -19.50 -11.62
CA GLY A 225 -2.39 -19.83 -10.20
C GLY A 225 -1.04 -19.47 -9.60
N SER A 226 -0.07 -19.00 -10.40
CA SER A 226 1.26 -18.59 -9.93
C SER A 226 1.34 -17.09 -9.74
N LEU A 227 2.04 -16.66 -8.70
CA LEU A 227 2.35 -15.25 -8.45
C LEU A 227 3.46 -14.80 -9.42
N GLU A 228 3.12 -13.88 -10.33
CA GLU A 228 4.05 -13.35 -11.34
C GLU A 228 4.73 -12.05 -10.91
N LEU A 229 3.99 -11.21 -10.19
CA LEU A 229 4.47 -9.88 -9.77
C LEU A 229 3.80 -9.47 -8.47
N GLU A 230 4.60 -8.90 -7.58
CA GLU A 230 4.14 -8.20 -6.40
C GLU A 230 4.62 -6.74 -6.44
N SER A 231 3.74 -5.81 -6.06
CA SER A 231 4.02 -4.39 -6.06
C SER A 231 3.40 -3.72 -4.82
N ASN A 232 4.14 -2.79 -4.20
CA ASN A 232 3.57 -1.97 -3.16
C ASN A 232 2.45 -1.08 -3.71
N VAL A 233 1.45 -0.82 -2.87
CA VAL A 233 0.40 0.13 -3.21
C VAL A 233 0.16 1.13 -2.07
N VAL A 234 -0.43 2.28 -2.44
CA VAL A 234 -0.99 3.25 -1.49
C VAL A 234 -2.51 3.19 -1.62
N ALA A 235 -3.18 2.88 -0.51
CA ALA A 235 -4.64 2.80 -0.42
C ALA A 235 -5.25 4.09 0.15
N GLY A 236 -6.57 4.15 0.22
CA GLY A 236 -7.33 5.26 0.79
C GLY A 236 -7.06 5.46 2.29
N LYS A 237 -7.09 6.73 2.72
CA LYS A 237 -7.10 7.05 4.15
C LYS A 237 -8.42 6.58 4.80
N PRO A 238 -8.47 6.33 6.15
CA PRO A 238 -9.69 5.81 6.79
C PRO A 238 -10.96 6.61 6.47
N ALA A 239 -10.86 7.93 6.41
CA ALA A 239 -11.99 8.81 6.07
C ALA A 239 -12.43 8.71 4.58
N ARG A 240 -11.63 8.09 3.71
CA ARG A 240 -11.88 7.85 2.27
C ARG A 240 -11.33 6.49 1.90
N ALA A 241 -11.86 5.46 2.54
CA ALA A 241 -11.36 4.10 2.44
C ALA A 241 -11.44 3.57 1.00
N THR A 242 -10.45 2.78 0.61
CA THR A 242 -10.53 1.99 -0.63
C THR A 242 -11.60 0.91 -0.44
N PRO A 243 -12.62 0.84 -1.30
CA PRO A 243 -13.67 -0.16 -1.19
C PRO A 243 -13.16 -1.55 -1.57
N GLN A 244 -13.82 -2.59 -1.07
CA GLN A 244 -13.71 -3.92 -1.67
C GLN A 244 -14.49 -3.92 -2.99
N VAL A 245 -13.84 -4.32 -4.07
CA VAL A 245 -14.44 -4.27 -5.40
C VAL A 245 -13.90 -5.40 -6.28
N SER A 246 -14.79 -5.98 -7.08
CA SER A 246 -14.44 -6.85 -8.20
C SER A 246 -14.82 -6.16 -9.51
N ALA A 247 -13.83 -5.98 -10.38
CA ALA A 247 -13.99 -5.28 -11.65
C ALA A 247 -13.10 -5.93 -12.72
N LYS A 248 -13.01 -5.29 -13.89
CA LYS A 248 -12.10 -5.70 -14.96
C LYS A 248 -11.26 -4.51 -15.41
N ILE A 249 -9.97 -4.70 -15.51
CA ILE A 249 -9.08 -3.75 -16.19
C ILE A 249 -9.38 -3.85 -17.69
N VAL A 250 -9.79 -2.75 -18.28
CA VAL A 250 -10.20 -2.70 -19.71
C VAL A 250 -9.25 -1.86 -20.55
N GLU A 251 -8.51 -0.96 -19.92
CA GLU A 251 -7.68 0.03 -20.62
C GLU A 251 -6.55 0.51 -19.73
N VAL A 252 -5.40 0.81 -20.32
CA VAL A 252 -4.27 1.50 -19.70
C VAL A 252 -4.05 2.81 -20.41
N ASN A 253 -4.11 3.92 -19.69
CA ASN A 253 -3.89 5.26 -20.19
C ASN A 253 -2.49 5.71 -19.80
N PHE A 254 -1.67 6.06 -20.77
CA PHE A 254 -0.35 6.65 -20.61
C PHE A 254 -0.42 8.15 -20.73
N TYR A 255 0.32 8.88 -19.90
CA TYR A 255 0.25 10.33 -19.78
C TYR A 255 -1.18 10.84 -19.65
N PRO A 256 -1.92 10.35 -18.63
CA PRO A 256 -3.34 10.69 -18.50
C PRO A 256 -3.53 12.14 -18.12
N THR A 257 -4.59 12.75 -18.65
CA THR A 257 -5.17 13.95 -18.06
C THR A 257 -5.94 13.54 -16.81
N TRP A 258 -5.77 14.23 -15.69
CA TRP A 258 -6.54 13.97 -14.49
C TRP A 258 -7.78 14.89 -14.43
N THR A 259 -8.94 14.29 -14.52
CA THR A 259 -10.22 14.92 -14.18
C THR A 259 -10.40 14.82 -12.68
N VAL A 260 -10.33 15.97 -11.98
CA VAL A 260 -10.36 15.98 -10.52
C VAL A 260 -11.78 15.67 -10.04
N PRO A 261 -12.00 14.65 -9.20
CA PRO A 261 -13.30 14.38 -8.60
C PRO A 261 -13.76 15.55 -7.73
N ASP A 262 -15.06 15.87 -7.75
CA ASP A 262 -15.61 17.03 -7.03
C ASP A 262 -15.27 17.00 -5.53
N ILE A 263 -15.32 15.83 -4.88
CA ILE A 263 -14.95 15.68 -3.47
C ILE A 263 -13.48 16.01 -3.21
N VAL A 264 -12.58 15.67 -4.15
CA VAL A 264 -11.14 15.99 -4.03
C VAL A 264 -10.92 17.47 -4.31
N ALA A 265 -11.63 18.03 -5.29
CA ALA A 265 -11.59 19.46 -5.58
C ALA A 265 -11.99 20.28 -4.33
N GLN A 266 -13.13 19.95 -3.74
CA GLN A 266 -13.69 20.67 -2.59
C GLN A 266 -12.86 20.51 -1.31
N GLN A 267 -12.41 19.31 -1.01
CA GLN A 267 -11.77 19.01 0.29
C GLN A 267 -10.25 19.12 0.27
N ASP A 268 -9.60 18.96 -0.89
CA ASP A 268 -8.14 18.95 -0.96
C ASP A 268 -7.59 20.07 -1.86
N LEU A 269 -8.12 20.27 -3.09
CA LEU A 269 -7.54 21.19 -4.06
C LEU A 269 -7.87 22.65 -3.76
N ILE A 270 -9.15 23.00 -3.65
CA ILE A 270 -9.61 24.38 -3.41
C ILE A 270 -8.99 24.96 -2.12
N PRO A 271 -8.95 24.25 -0.97
CA PRO A 271 -8.27 24.75 0.23
C PRO A 271 -6.78 25.04 0.02
N LYS A 272 -6.08 24.24 -0.80
CA LYS A 272 -4.67 24.50 -1.14
C LYS A 272 -4.52 25.77 -1.98
N ILE A 273 -5.34 25.91 -3.03
CA ILE A 273 -5.32 27.10 -3.90
C ILE A 273 -5.64 28.37 -3.11
N ARG A 274 -6.60 28.32 -2.17
CA ARG A 274 -6.92 29.45 -1.30
C ARG A 274 -5.74 29.88 -0.43
N LYS A 275 -4.95 28.90 0.04
CA LYS A 275 -3.75 29.14 0.85
C LYS A 275 -2.59 29.65 0.01
N ASP A 276 -2.43 29.11 -1.18
CA ASP A 276 -1.36 29.39 -2.13
C ASP A 276 -1.90 29.34 -3.56
N PRO A 277 -2.31 30.49 -4.13
CA PRO A 277 -2.82 30.54 -5.50
C PRO A 277 -1.82 30.12 -6.58
N SER A 278 -0.48 30.22 -6.32
CA SER A 278 0.53 29.80 -7.28
C SER A 278 0.49 28.30 -7.55
N TYR A 279 0.06 27.50 -6.53
CA TYR A 279 -0.10 26.06 -6.62
C TYR A 279 -0.94 25.62 -7.85
N PHE A 280 -1.95 26.43 -8.22
CA PHE A 280 -2.82 26.12 -9.36
C PHE A 280 -2.04 26.08 -10.70
N SER A 281 -1.20 27.07 -10.94
CA SER A 281 -0.41 27.17 -12.16
C SER A 281 0.83 26.28 -12.13
N GLU A 282 1.49 26.18 -11.00
CA GLU A 282 2.67 25.34 -10.83
C GLU A 282 2.38 23.86 -11.04
N GLU A 283 1.20 23.41 -10.63
CA GLU A 283 0.71 22.04 -10.81
C GLU A 283 -0.09 21.84 -12.10
N HIS A 284 -0.09 22.81 -13.00
CA HIS A 284 -0.72 22.75 -14.33
C HIS A 284 -2.20 22.38 -14.31
N PHE A 285 -2.96 23.04 -13.43
CA PHE A 285 -4.40 22.89 -13.39
C PHE A 285 -5.10 23.83 -14.39
N SER A 286 -6.25 23.38 -14.90
CA SER A 286 -7.25 24.18 -15.62
C SER A 286 -8.55 24.16 -14.82
N VAL A 287 -9.27 25.28 -14.78
CA VAL A 287 -10.56 25.44 -14.11
C VAL A 287 -11.65 25.84 -15.11
N MET A 288 -12.83 25.26 -14.97
CA MET A 288 -13.99 25.48 -15.84
C MET A 288 -15.26 25.59 -15.00
N THR A 289 -16.25 26.33 -15.47
CA THR A 289 -17.57 26.38 -14.81
C THR A 289 -18.30 25.04 -14.90
N ASP A 290 -18.17 24.35 -16.03
CA ASP A 290 -18.67 23.00 -16.29
C ASP A 290 -17.79 22.31 -17.34
N TRP A 291 -18.02 21.01 -17.61
CA TRP A 291 -17.21 20.22 -18.55
C TRP A 291 -17.33 20.61 -20.01
N LYS A 292 -18.31 21.45 -20.37
CA LYS A 292 -18.55 21.93 -21.75
C LYS A 292 -18.02 23.35 -21.98
N SER A 293 -17.72 24.06 -20.89
CA SER A 293 -17.19 25.42 -20.92
C SER A 293 -15.71 25.47 -21.23
N PRO A 294 -15.18 26.50 -21.88
CA PRO A 294 -13.77 26.71 -22.02
C PRO A 294 -13.11 26.93 -20.64
N PRO A 295 -11.80 26.69 -20.51
CA PRO A 295 -11.08 27.05 -19.30
C PRO A 295 -11.19 28.55 -19.00
N LEU A 296 -11.38 28.86 -17.72
CA LEU A 296 -11.33 30.20 -17.20
C LEU A 296 -9.88 30.67 -17.05
N ASP A 297 -9.64 31.98 -17.17
CA ASP A 297 -8.38 32.56 -16.72
C ASP A 297 -8.33 32.52 -15.19
N ALA A 298 -7.41 31.73 -14.64
CA ALA A 298 -7.26 31.54 -13.20
C ALA A 298 -7.01 32.85 -12.43
N ALA A 299 -6.41 33.86 -13.09
CA ALA A 299 -6.18 35.18 -12.49
C ALA A 299 -7.49 35.95 -12.26
N THR A 300 -8.55 35.60 -12.96
CA THR A 300 -9.88 36.24 -12.81
C THR A 300 -10.81 35.52 -11.85
N VAL A 301 -10.41 34.35 -11.34
CA VAL A 301 -11.23 33.54 -10.45
C VAL A 301 -11.08 34.04 -9.01
N ASP A 302 -12.19 34.43 -8.40
CA ASP A 302 -12.24 34.65 -6.94
C ASP A 302 -12.29 33.30 -6.22
N TRP A 303 -11.12 32.81 -5.82
CA TRP A 303 -10.96 31.52 -5.13
C TRP A 303 -11.69 31.44 -3.79
N ASN A 304 -12.05 32.59 -3.18
CA ASN A 304 -12.82 32.65 -1.93
C ASN A 304 -14.33 32.61 -2.16
N SER A 305 -14.79 32.79 -3.40
CA SER A 305 -16.19 32.73 -3.73
C SER A 305 -16.79 31.35 -3.41
N PRO A 306 -18.02 31.27 -2.85
CA PRO A 306 -18.73 30.01 -2.67
C PRO A 306 -18.96 29.24 -3.97
N GLN A 307 -19.00 29.91 -5.13
CA GLN A 307 -19.24 29.29 -6.43
C GLN A 307 -18.11 28.37 -6.87
N VAL A 308 -16.87 28.59 -6.42
CA VAL A 308 -15.70 27.79 -6.79
C VAL A 308 -15.88 26.30 -6.46
N VAL A 309 -16.68 25.95 -5.46
CA VAL A 309 -16.94 24.55 -5.08
C VAL A 309 -17.70 23.77 -6.15
N SER A 310 -18.37 24.45 -7.10
CA SER A 310 -19.07 23.84 -8.22
C SER A 310 -18.21 23.71 -9.48
N TYR A 311 -17.06 24.39 -9.53
CA TYR A 311 -16.20 24.40 -10.70
C TYR A 311 -15.55 23.02 -10.93
N LYS A 312 -15.18 22.80 -12.18
CA LYS A 312 -14.53 21.57 -12.63
C LYS A 312 -13.04 21.82 -12.84
N PHE A 313 -12.25 20.85 -12.42
CA PHE A 313 -10.79 20.95 -12.45
C PHE A 313 -10.20 19.81 -13.26
N ARG A 314 -9.18 20.15 -14.02
CA ARG A 314 -8.40 19.20 -14.82
C ARG A 314 -6.93 19.49 -14.63
N GLN A 315 -6.11 18.45 -14.49
CA GLN A 315 -4.64 18.57 -14.46
C GLN A 315 -4.06 17.99 -15.74
N ASP A 316 -3.13 18.70 -16.33
CA ASP A 316 -2.48 18.30 -17.58
C ASP A 316 -1.63 17.03 -17.42
N PRO A 317 -1.39 16.27 -18.51
CA PRO A 317 -0.45 15.17 -18.51
C PRO A 317 0.97 15.63 -18.17
N GLY A 318 1.69 14.86 -17.34
CA GLY A 318 3.07 15.18 -17.01
C GLY A 318 3.57 14.45 -15.77
N PRO A 319 4.86 14.57 -15.45
CA PRO A 319 5.44 13.94 -14.26
C PRO A 319 4.89 14.51 -12.95
N PHE A 320 4.31 15.71 -12.98
CA PHE A 320 3.63 16.38 -11.85
C PHE A 320 2.19 15.89 -11.65
N ASN A 321 1.58 15.24 -12.67
CA ASN A 321 0.18 14.81 -12.60
C ASN A 321 -0.07 13.87 -11.42
N ALA A 322 -1.14 14.10 -10.66
CA ALA A 322 -1.47 13.29 -9.48
C ALA A 322 -1.66 11.80 -9.79
N LEU A 323 -2.01 11.46 -11.04
CA LEU A 323 -2.09 10.06 -11.51
C LEU A 323 -0.73 9.50 -11.96
N GLY A 324 0.35 10.29 -11.89
CA GLY A 324 1.63 9.94 -12.47
C GLY A 324 1.52 9.75 -13.99
N LEU A 325 2.34 8.84 -14.54
CA LEU A 325 2.41 8.61 -15.97
C LEU A 325 1.47 7.51 -16.48
N VAL A 326 0.79 6.78 -15.57
CA VAL A 326 -0.06 5.65 -15.94
C VAL A 326 -1.34 5.62 -15.12
N ARG A 327 -2.49 5.49 -15.79
CA ARG A 327 -3.78 5.14 -15.18
C ARG A 327 -4.23 3.78 -15.72
N ILE A 328 -4.67 2.90 -14.82
CA ILE A 328 -5.24 1.60 -15.14
C ILE A 328 -6.74 1.69 -14.92
N ASN A 329 -7.50 1.70 -16.01
CA ASN A 329 -8.94 1.89 -15.99
C ASN A 329 -9.67 0.58 -15.74
N MET A 330 -10.55 0.57 -14.71
CA MET A 330 -11.32 -0.57 -14.24
C MET A 330 -12.74 -0.13 -13.85
N PRO A 331 -13.66 0.06 -14.82
CA PRO A 331 -14.97 0.60 -14.56
C PRO A 331 -15.70 -0.15 -13.44
N ASN A 332 -16.21 0.59 -12.44
CA ASN A 332 -16.94 0.07 -11.28
C ASN A 332 -17.83 1.15 -10.65
N LYS A 333 -18.76 0.73 -9.80
CA LYS A 333 -19.75 1.64 -9.16
C LYS A 333 -19.14 2.69 -8.21
N TYR A 334 -17.90 2.48 -7.75
CA TYR A 334 -17.22 3.39 -6.83
C TYR A 334 -16.33 4.42 -7.53
N ASN A 335 -16.18 4.36 -8.84
CA ASN A 335 -15.28 5.19 -9.63
C ASN A 335 -13.82 5.15 -9.14
N VAL A 336 -13.38 4.04 -8.53
CA VAL A 336 -11.99 3.82 -8.15
C VAL A 336 -11.21 3.19 -9.29
N TYR A 337 -9.93 3.51 -9.38
CA TYR A 337 -9.01 2.95 -10.37
C TYR A 337 -7.61 2.80 -9.76
N MET A 338 -6.73 2.14 -10.48
CA MET A 338 -5.31 2.05 -10.12
C MET A 338 -4.52 3.05 -10.96
N HIS A 339 -3.46 3.62 -10.39
CA HIS A 339 -2.64 4.61 -11.11
C HIS A 339 -1.23 4.73 -10.52
N ASP A 340 -0.37 5.36 -11.25
CA ASP A 340 0.94 5.81 -10.81
C ASP A 340 0.83 7.05 -9.87
N THR A 341 1.96 7.59 -9.43
CA THR A 341 2.00 8.82 -8.62
C THR A 341 3.38 9.47 -8.73
N PRO A 342 3.48 10.81 -8.72
CA PRO A 342 4.76 11.50 -8.56
C PRO A 342 5.37 11.31 -7.15
N LEU A 343 4.53 11.04 -6.14
CA LEU A 343 4.94 10.89 -4.74
C LEU A 343 5.49 9.49 -4.44
N LYS A 344 6.59 9.11 -5.10
CA LYS A 344 7.20 7.76 -5.00
C LYS A 344 7.67 7.43 -3.59
N GLN A 345 8.07 8.42 -2.80
CA GLN A 345 8.49 8.25 -1.41
C GLN A 345 7.41 7.65 -0.49
N LEU A 346 6.14 7.73 -0.88
CA LEU A 346 5.06 7.09 -0.11
C LEU A 346 5.16 5.57 -0.08
N PHE A 347 5.79 4.95 -1.09
CA PHE A 347 5.94 3.50 -1.14
C PHE A 347 6.96 2.96 -0.13
N SER A 348 7.87 3.79 0.38
CA SER A 348 8.81 3.42 1.44
C SER A 348 8.19 3.43 2.84
N GLN A 349 6.96 3.93 3.00
CA GLN A 349 6.26 3.91 4.27
C GLN A 349 5.71 2.51 4.56
N SER A 350 5.71 2.09 5.82
CA SER A 350 5.08 0.83 6.24
C SER A 350 3.55 0.91 6.24
N ALA A 351 2.98 2.04 6.68
CA ALA A 351 1.56 2.33 6.58
C ALA A 351 1.32 3.24 5.37
N ARG A 352 0.55 2.78 4.40
CA ARG A 352 0.36 3.46 3.11
C ARG A 352 -1.12 3.79 2.83
N ALA A 353 -1.85 4.29 3.82
CA ALA A 353 -3.25 4.70 3.72
C ALA A 353 -3.37 6.22 3.54
N PHE A 354 -3.09 6.74 2.34
CA PHE A 354 -2.97 8.18 2.08
C PHE A 354 -3.87 8.71 0.96
N SER A 355 -4.37 7.83 0.09
CA SER A 355 -5.14 8.28 -1.07
C SER A 355 -6.58 8.67 -0.71
N SER A 356 -7.31 9.18 -1.69
CA SER A 356 -8.74 9.49 -1.59
C SER A 356 -9.62 8.32 -2.08
N GLY A 357 -9.13 7.08 -1.97
CA GLY A 357 -9.86 5.85 -2.33
C GLY A 357 -9.24 5.08 -3.50
N CYS A 358 -8.71 5.74 -4.52
CA CYS A 358 -7.98 5.08 -5.61
C CYS A 358 -6.68 4.44 -5.12
N VAL A 359 -6.16 3.47 -5.85
CA VAL A 359 -4.96 2.71 -5.48
C VAL A 359 -3.77 3.20 -6.31
N ARG A 360 -2.75 3.77 -5.63
CA ARG A 360 -1.47 4.08 -6.28
C ARG A 360 -0.61 2.83 -6.31
N VAL A 361 0.06 2.55 -7.44
CA VAL A 361 0.87 1.34 -7.64
C VAL A 361 2.31 1.72 -7.93
N GLU A 362 3.27 1.11 -7.20
CA GLU A 362 4.69 1.48 -7.27
C GLU A 362 5.34 1.14 -8.61
N LYS A 363 5.09 -0.07 -9.13
CA LYS A 363 5.82 -0.62 -10.29
C LYS A 363 4.95 -0.66 -11.55
N VAL A 364 4.20 0.41 -11.82
CA VAL A 364 3.34 0.48 -13.01
C VAL A 364 4.15 0.79 -14.26
N GLN A 365 5.31 1.44 -14.11
CA GLN A 365 6.17 1.85 -15.21
C GLN A 365 7.23 0.79 -15.51
N ARG A 366 6.96 -0.12 -16.42
CA ARG A 366 8.01 -0.74 -17.23
C ARG A 366 7.75 -0.37 -18.68
N GLN A 367 8.55 0.54 -19.23
CA GLN A 367 8.57 0.97 -20.63
C GLN A 367 7.36 1.81 -21.10
N VAL A 368 7.35 3.08 -20.72
CA VAL A 368 6.60 4.10 -21.44
C VAL A 368 7.57 5.21 -21.85
N ASP A 369 8.20 5.01 -22.98
CA ASP A 369 9.20 5.94 -23.51
C ASP A 369 8.62 6.89 -24.59
N SER A 370 7.28 6.89 -24.76
CA SER A 370 6.68 7.67 -25.84
C SER A 370 6.60 9.18 -25.56
N GLY A 371 6.63 9.60 -24.27
CA GLY A 371 6.43 11.00 -23.89
C GLY A 371 5.07 11.58 -24.29
N HIS A 372 4.16 10.76 -24.86
CA HIS A 372 2.91 11.21 -25.46
C HIS A 372 1.71 10.44 -24.86
N LYS A 373 0.57 11.13 -24.83
CA LYS A 373 -0.70 10.52 -24.43
C LYS A 373 -1.03 9.34 -25.34
N LEU A 374 -1.26 8.17 -24.73
CA LEU A 374 -1.63 6.94 -25.42
C LEU A 374 -2.62 6.16 -24.58
N ASP A 375 -3.77 5.80 -25.15
CA ASP A 375 -4.78 4.98 -24.52
C ASP A 375 -4.77 3.58 -25.17
N VAL A 376 -4.44 2.55 -24.36
CA VAL A 376 -4.33 1.16 -24.82
C VAL A 376 -5.48 0.35 -24.25
N LYS A 377 -6.44 -0.01 -25.09
CA LYS A 377 -7.51 -0.95 -24.73
C LYS A 377 -6.96 -2.37 -24.71
N LEU A 378 -7.30 -3.11 -23.66
CA LEU A 378 -6.93 -4.52 -23.57
C LEU A 378 -7.84 -5.36 -24.49
N ALA A 379 -7.24 -6.23 -25.29
CA ALA A 379 -7.99 -7.17 -26.13
C ALA A 379 -8.84 -8.12 -25.27
N GLU A 380 -8.29 -8.54 -24.13
CA GLU A 380 -8.98 -9.35 -23.11
C GLU A 380 -8.93 -8.60 -21.79
N PRO A 381 -10.08 -8.15 -21.26
CA PRO A 381 -10.15 -7.50 -19.95
C PRO A 381 -9.64 -8.42 -18.82
N VAL A 382 -8.78 -7.89 -17.96
CA VAL A 382 -8.17 -8.64 -16.85
C VAL A 382 -8.97 -8.42 -15.56
N PRO A 383 -9.50 -9.49 -14.91
CA PRO A 383 -10.15 -9.36 -13.61
C PRO A 383 -9.23 -8.72 -12.58
N VAL A 384 -9.79 -7.83 -11.77
CA VAL A 384 -9.11 -7.19 -10.66
C VAL A 384 -10.01 -7.19 -9.43
N HIS A 385 -9.44 -7.53 -8.28
CA HIS A 385 -10.17 -7.65 -7.02
C HIS A 385 -9.42 -6.90 -5.92
N PHE A 386 -10.09 -5.96 -5.26
CA PHE A 386 -9.61 -5.34 -4.04
C PHE A 386 -10.19 -6.10 -2.87
N VAL A 387 -9.33 -6.72 -2.09
CA VAL A 387 -9.68 -7.59 -0.96
C VAL A 387 -9.19 -6.98 0.36
N TYR A 388 -9.75 -7.45 1.46
CA TYR A 388 -9.41 -6.95 2.78
C TYR A 388 -9.03 -8.11 3.70
N LEU A 389 -7.76 -8.48 3.68
CA LEU A 389 -7.19 -9.56 4.48
C LEU A 389 -6.16 -8.98 5.45
N THR A 390 -6.48 -9.02 6.74
CA THR A 390 -5.63 -8.54 7.84
C THR A 390 -4.72 -9.63 8.41
N ALA A 391 -4.98 -10.89 8.07
CA ALA A 391 -4.08 -12.02 8.34
C ALA A 391 -4.01 -12.93 7.12
N PHE A 392 -2.83 -13.44 6.82
CA PHE A 392 -2.53 -14.38 5.75
C PHE A 392 -1.25 -15.15 6.10
N ALA A 393 -0.89 -16.15 5.32
CA ALA A 393 0.31 -16.94 5.54
C ALA A 393 1.10 -17.14 4.24
N THR A 394 2.43 -17.24 4.35
CA THR A 394 3.30 -17.74 3.27
C THR A 394 3.01 -19.23 3.01
N GLY A 395 3.39 -19.76 1.87
CA GLY A 395 3.12 -21.16 1.51
C GLY A 395 3.64 -22.19 2.51
N ASN A 396 4.66 -21.84 3.31
CA ASN A 396 5.18 -22.66 4.41
C ASN A 396 4.48 -22.40 5.76
N GLY A 397 3.36 -21.69 5.79
CA GLY A 397 2.52 -21.49 6.98
C GLY A 397 2.99 -20.39 7.95
N ILE A 398 3.93 -19.51 7.56
CA ILE A 398 4.32 -18.38 8.42
C ILE A 398 3.19 -17.35 8.41
N ALA A 399 2.54 -17.17 9.56
CA ALA A 399 1.48 -16.20 9.75
C ALA A 399 2.00 -14.76 9.65
N GLN A 400 1.26 -13.94 8.93
CA GLN A 400 1.50 -12.52 8.81
C GLN A 400 0.25 -11.74 9.18
N PHE A 401 0.44 -10.62 9.85
CA PHE A 401 -0.66 -9.78 10.34
C PHE A 401 -0.53 -8.35 9.83
N ARG A 402 -1.66 -7.70 9.66
CA ARG A 402 -1.76 -6.30 9.29
C ARG A 402 -2.75 -5.59 10.19
N PRO A 403 -2.53 -4.32 10.50
CA PRO A 403 -3.53 -3.52 11.21
C PRO A 403 -4.86 -3.50 10.47
N ASP A 404 -5.96 -3.55 11.20
CA ASP A 404 -7.30 -3.33 10.67
C ASP A 404 -7.55 -1.84 10.46
N ILE A 405 -7.00 -1.29 9.37
CA ILE A 405 -6.97 0.15 9.09
C ILE A 405 -8.35 0.78 8.87
N TYR A 406 -9.40 -0.04 8.62
CA TYR A 406 -10.77 0.41 8.39
C TYR A 406 -11.78 -0.19 9.37
N GLY A 407 -11.34 -0.91 10.41
CA GLY A 407 -12.21 -1.47 11.45
C GLY A 407 -13.13 -2.61 10.98
N ARG A 408 -12.69 -3.42 10.00
CA ARG A 408 -13.53 -4.49 9.40
C ARG A 408 -13.37 -5.87 10.03
N ASP A 409 -12.49 -6.04 11.01
CA ASP A 409 -12.29 -7.34 11.69
C ASP A 409 -13.34 -7.60 12.79
N ALA A 410 -13.96 -6.56 13.31
CA ALA A 410 -14.92 -6.65 14.43
C ALA A 410 -16.26 -7.32 14.07
N GLY A 411 -16.49 -7.71 12.81
CA GLY A 411 -17.66 -8.50 12.38
C GLY A 411 -19.02 -7.78 12.43
N GLN A 412 -19.04 -6.48 12.66
CA GLN A 412 -20.22 -5.66 12.50
C GLN A 412 -20.08 -4.89 11.19
N GLY A 413 -21.14 -4.86 10.38
CA GLY A 413 -21.20 -4.26 9.07
C GLY A 413 -20.34 -3.00 8.99
N GLY A 414 -19.20 -3.13 8.30
CA GLY A 414 -18.25 -2.03 8.18
C GLY A 414 -18.87 -0.90 7.38
N PRO A 415 -18.23 0.26 7.33
CA PRO A 415 -18.73 1.44 6.62
C PRO A 415 -18.99 1.22 5.12
N ASP A 416 -18.84 0.01 4.58
CA ASP A 416 -19.22 -0.33 3.20
C ASP A 416 -20.72 -0.11 2.99
N ASP A 417 -21.60 -0.43 3.98
CA ASP A 417 -23.03 -0.16 3.86
C ASP A 417 -23.34 1.35 3.95
N GLN A 418 -22.56 2.13 4.71
CA GLN A 418 -22.68 3.58 4.75
C GLN A 418 -21.97 4.27 3.59
N GLN A 419 -20.82 3.76 3.14
CA GLN A 419 -20.13 4.26 1.93
C GLN A 419 -20.91 3.91 0.66
N ASP A 420 -21.57 2.76 0.58
CA ASP A 420 -22.49 2.45 -0.53
C ASP A 420 -23.60 3.49 -0.65
N ALA A 421 -24.12 4.00 0.46
CA ALA A 421 -25.13 5.07 0.46
C ALA A 421 -24.55 6.43 0.01
N VAL A 422 -23.37 6.80 0.49
CA VAL A 422 -22.70 8.07 0.14
C VAL A 422 -22.22 8.07 -1.32
N VAL A 423 -21.64 6.95 -1.79
CA VAL A 423 -21.16 6.80 -3.17
C VAL A 423 -22.32 6.69 -4.15
N ALA A 424 -23.44 6.05 -3.78
CA ALA A 424 -24.65 6.01 -4.61
C ALA A 424 -25.27 7.40 -4.78
N GLN A 425 -25.23 8.27 -3.78
CA GLN A 425 -25.63 9.68 -3.90
C GLN A 425 -24.69 10.48 -4.80
N GLN A 426 -23.37 10.25 -4.72
CA GLN A 426 -22.38 10.95 -5.55
C GLN A 426 -22.38 10.48 -7.01
N SER A 427 -22.65 9.20 -7.27
CA SER A 427 -22.73 8.65 -8.64
C SER A 427 -23.94 9.17 -9.39
N ARG A 428 -25.04 9.50 -8.71
CA ARG A 428 -26.23 10.13 -9.33
C ARG A 428 -25.99 11.58 -9.77
N ALA A 429 -24.99 12.24 -9.20
CA ALA A 429 -24.62 13.61 -9.56
C ALA A 429 -23.66 13.71 -10.76
N ILE A 430 -23.16 12.58 -11.30
CA ILE A 430 -22.12 12.53 -12.35
C ILE A 430 -22.65 11.90 -13.66
N THR A 431 -23.93 11.52 -13.72
CA THR A 431 -24.53 11.08 -15.00
C THR A 431 -24.95 12.31 -15.79
N PRO A 432 -24.46 12.50 -17.05
CA PRO A 432 -24.72 13.66 -17.86
C PRO A 432 -26.20 13.81 -18.29
#